data_f855992d8faf831a8b5c7b147013c365
#
_entry.id   f855992d8faf831a8b5c7b147013c365
#
_cell.length_a   1.000
_cell.length_b   1.000
_cell.length_c   1.000
_cell.angle_alpha   90.00
_cell.angle_beta   90.00
_cell.angle_gamma   90.00
#
_symmetry.space_group_name_H-M   'P 1'
#
loop_
_entity.id
_entity.type
_entity.pdbx_description
1 polymer ?
#
loop_
_entity_poly.entity_id
_entity_poly.type
_entity_poly.pdbx_seq_one_letter_code
_entity_poly.pdbx_strand_id
1 'polypeptide(L)'
;LISEGFGAGFNGPLFLVITGDAVGNKEKISAFAQTISKTPGVEFASPAPLQSDSVALVVAYPTSAPQDEATTDLVHTLREEVIPSSGVTAKVGGFTAASVDFSDYLAKKLPLLIGVVLLVSFLLLMHVFRSLLVPLKAVLMNMLSVGAAAHRIWRTLRNDQHVHHGVRRNHVGHSRLETVHVDRRDARYRRAGL
;
A
#
# COMPACT_ATOMS: atom_id res chain seq x y z
N LEU A 1 16.40 -7.66 5.72
CA LEU A 1 17.45 -8.37 4.97
C LEU A 1 17.04 -8.69 3.52
N ILE A 2 15.88 -9.38 3.28
CA ILE A 2 15.45 -9.70 1.89
C ILE A 2 14.99 -8.42 1.16
N SER A 3 14.17 -7.60 1.81
CA SER A 3 13.69 -6.34 1.24
C SER A 3 14.78 -5.29 1.02
N GLU A 4 15.89 -5.36 1.73
CA GLU A 4 17.06 -4.47 1.53
C GLU A 4 17.87 -4.86 0.30
N GLY A 5 17.89 -6.15 -0.06
CA GLY A 5 18.66 -6.64 -1.20
C GLY A 5 17.89 -6.77 -2.50
N PHE A 6 16.59 -7.08 -2.43
CA PHE A 6 15.75 -7.41 -3.60
C PHE A 6 14.55 -6.46 -3.79
N GLY A 7 14.39 -5.45 -2.93
CA GLY A 7 13.26 -4.53 -2.97
C GLY A 7 12.09 -4.94 -2.09
N ALA A 8 11.23 -3.96 -1.75
CA ALA A 8 10.13 -4.13 -0.79
C ALA A 8 9.07 -5.14 -1.25
N GLY A 9 8.82 -5.21 -2.54
CA GLY A 9 7.78 -6.08 -3.12
C GLY A 9 8.19 -7.53 -3.31
N PHE A 10 9.47 -7.86 -3.14
CA PHE A 10 9.96 -9.24 -3.34
C PHE A 10 9.31 -10.25 -2.38
N ASN A 11 8.88 -9.81 -1.20
CA ASN A 11 8.19 -10.64 -0.21
C ASN A 11 6.72 -10.91 -0.52
N GLY A 12 6.16 -10.27 -1.54
CA GLY A 12 4.74 -10.37 -1.90
C GLY A 12 4.50 -10.53 -3.39
N PRO A 13 5.01 -11.61 -4.03
CA PRO A 13 4.79 -11.82 -5.44
C PRO A 13 3.29 -12.00 -5.75
N LEU A 14 2.90 -11.48 -6.91
CA LEU A 14 1.58 -11.70 -7.50
C LEU A 14 1.67 -12.86 -8.48
N PHE A 15 0.74 -13.79 -8.41
CA PHE A 15 0.64 -14.91 -9.30
C PHE A 15 -0.47 -14.68 -10.34
N LEU A 16 -0.09 -14.56 -11.60
CA LEU A 16 -1.04 -14.43 -12.70
C LEU A 16 -1.23 -15.81 -13.33
N VAL A 17 -2.36 -16.42 -13.03
CA VAL A 17 -2.73 -17.74 -13.56
C VAL A 17 -3.46 -17.54 -14.88
N ILE A 18 -2.84 -17.96 -15.95
CA ILE A 18 -3.35 -17.90 -17.31
C ILE A 18 -4.14 -19.18 -17.60
N THR A 19 -5.30 -19.01 -18.22
CA THR A 19 -6.18 -20.11 -18.64
C THR A 19 -6.64 -19.92 -20.11
N GLY A 20 -7.17 -20.97 -20.69
CA GLY A 20 -7.71 -20.91 -22.06
C GLY A 20 -6.64 -20.98 -23.16
N ASP A 21 -6.89 -20.32 -24.29
CA ASP A 21 -6.12 -20.48 -25.54
C ASP A 21 -4.66 -20.01 -25.50
N ALA A 22 -4.28 -19.28 -24.46
CA ALA A 22 -2.90 -18.84 -24.24
C ALA A 22 -2.02 -19.93 -23.61
N VAL A 23 -2.63 -20.95 -22.99
CA VAL A 23 -1.91 -22.07 -22.37
C VAL A 23 -1.24 -22.90 -23.46
N GLY A 24 0.03 -23.24 -23.27
CA GLY A 24 0.83 -23.95 -24.27
C GLY A 24 1.49 -23.06 -25.34
N ASN A 25 1.06 -21.80 -25.49
CA ASN A 25 1.68 -20.87 -26.40
C ASN A 25 2.73 -19.99 -25.67
N LYS A 26 3.99 -20.40 -25.76
CA LYS A 26 5.11 -19.72 -25.06
C LYS A 26 5.26 -18.26 -25.48
N GLU A 27 4.98 -17.94 -26.74
CA GLU A 27 5.10 -16.57 -27.25
C GLU A 27 4.05 -15.65 -26.64
N LYS A 28 2.79 -16.12 -26.57
CA LYS A 28 1.70 -15.37 -25.93
C LYS A 28 1.97 -15.15 -24.44
N ILE A 29 2.45 -16.19 -23.74
CA ILE A 29 2.79 -16.11 -22.32
C ILE A 29 3.94 -15.12 -22.08
N SER A 30 4.97 -15.16 -22.92
CA SER A 30 6.11 -14.23 -22.83
C SER A 30 5.71 -12.80 -23.14
N ALA A 31 4.89 -12.59 -24.17
CA ALA A 31 4.35 -11.26 -24.51
C ALA A 31 3.48 -10.71 -23.38
N PHE A 32 2.65 -11.55 -22.77
CA PHE A 32 1.85 -11.19 -21.60
C PHE A 32 2.74 -10.80 -20.41
N ALA A 33 3.76 -11.60 -20.09
CA ALA A 33 4.71 -11.28 -19.02
C ALA A 33 5.44 -9.95 -19.26
N GLN A 34 5.79 -9.64 -20.52
CA GLN A 34 6.36 -8.34 -20.86
C GLN A 34 5.38 -7.19 -20.68
N THR A 35 4.11 -7.39 -21.00
CA THR A 35 3.05 -6.39 -20.78
C THR A 35 2.91 -6.10 -19.28
N ILE A 36 2.89 -7.14 -18.46
CA ILE A 36 2.84 -7.01 -17.00
C ILE A 36 4.08 -6.30 -16.47
N SER A 37 5.29 -6.65 -16.95
CA SER A 37 6.54 -5.98 -16.51
C SER A 37 6.58 -4.49 -16.84
N LYS A 38 5.88 -4.04 -17.86
CA LYS A 38 5.80 -2.62 -18.26
C LYS A 38 4.75 -1.84 -17.47
N THR A 39 3.94 -2.52 -16.67
CA THR A 39 2.91 -1.87 -15.86
C THR A 39 3.57 -1.08 -14.72
N PRO A 40 3.21 0.20 -14.52
CA PRO A 40 3.71 0.98 -13.39
C PRO A 40 3.43 0.27 -12.06
N GLY A 41 4.44 0.19 -11.18
CA GLY A 41 4.35 -0.52 -9.90
C GLY A 41 4.79 -1.99 -9.95
N VAL A 42 5.14 -2.53 -11.13
CA VAL A 42 5.77 -3.84 -11.29
C VAL A 42 7.27 -3.66 -11.49
N GLU A 43 8.07 -4.31 -10.66
CA GLU A 43 9.54 -4.33 -10.81
C GLU A 43 9.95 -5.23 -11.98
N PHE A 44 9.46 -6.45 -11.99
CA PHE A 44 9.57 -7.36 -13.12
C PHE A 44 8.50 -8.45 -13.08
N ALA A 45 8.22 -9.07 -14.22
CA ALA A 45 7.38 -10.25 -14.32
C ALA A 45 8.01 -11.28 -15.26
N SER A 46 7.87 -12.55 -14.91
CA SER A 46 8.41 -13.65 -15.70
C SER A 46 7.48 -14.86 -15.70
N PRO A 47 7.44 -15.63 -16.82
CA PRO A 47 6.80 -16.93 -16.82
C PRO A 47 7.46 -17.85 -15.81
N ALA A 48 6.67 -18.55 -15.02
CA ALA A 48 7.16 -19.58 -14.11
C ALA A 48 7.02 -20.96 -14.75
N PRO A 49 7.97 -21.88 -14.53
CA PRO A 49 7.85 -23.25 -14.98
C PRO A 49 6.73 -23.94 -14.22
N LEU A 50 5.60 -24.13 -14.87
CA LEU A 50 4.48 -24.90 -14.35
C LEU A 50 4.25 -26.08 -15.29
N GLN A 51 4.31 -27.30 -14.77
CA GLN A 51 4.00 -28.51 -15.54
C GLN A 51 2.50 -28.77 -15.50
N SER A 52 1.74 -28.04 -16.31
CA SER A 52 0.31 -28.23 -16.44
C SER A 52 -0.12 -27.90 -17.88
N ASP A 53 -0.95 -28.77 -18.45
CA ASP A 53 -1.53 -28.59 -19.77
C ASP A 53 -2.77 -27.66 -19.74
N SER A 54 -3.25 -27.31 -18.56
CA SER A 54 -4.50 -26.55 -18.37
C SER A 54 -4.29 -25.11 -17.94
N VAL A 55 -3.12 -24.79 -17.37
CA VAL A 55 -2.81 -23.45 -16.85
C VAL A 55 -1.35 -23.10 -17.08
N ALA A 56 -1.08 -21.82 -17.26
CA ALA A 56 0.28 -21.27 -17.23
C ALA A 56 0.37 -20.21 -16.12
N LEU A 57 1.58 -19.99 -15.62
CA LEU A 57 1.83 -19.08 -14.51
C LEU A 57 2.83 -18.00 -14.92
N VAL A 58 2.48 -16.77 -14.63
CA VAL A 58 3.40 -15.63 -14.65
C VAL A 58 3.49 -15.09 -13.21
N VAL A 59 4.71 -14.89 -12.74
CA VAL A 59 4.99 -14.30 -11.43
C VAL A 59 5.41 -12.86 -11.64
N ALA A 60 4.73 -11.93 -10.97
CA ALA A 60 5.06 -10.51 -11.00
C ALA A 60 5.46 -10.06 -9.59
N TYR A 61 6.51 -9.26 -9.52
CA TYR A 61 7.02 -8.69 -8.27
C TYR A 61 6.69 -7.19 -8.26
N PRO A 62 5.89 -6.72 -7.28
CA PRO A 62 5.63 -5.30 -7.10
C PRO A 62 6.88 -4.52 -6.71
N THR A 63 6.92 -3.22 -6.96
CA THR A 63 7.95 -2.30 -6.43
C THR A 63 7.71 -1.93 -4.98
N SER A 64 6.46 -1.99 -4.52
CA SER A 64 6.01 -1.64 -3.16
C SER A 64 5.79 -2.89 -2.28
N ALA A 65 5.76 -2.70 -0.97
CA ALA A 65 5.53 -3.78 -0.03
C ALA A 65 4.08 -4.33 -0.13
N PRO A 66 3.84 -5.61 0.22
CA PRO A 66 2.52 -6.25 0.10
C PRO A 66 1.37 -5.53 0.80
N GLN A 67 1.67 -4.78 1.86
CA GLN A 67 0.70 -4.04 2.68
C GLN A 67 0.51 -2.58 2.26
N ASP A 68 1.26 -2.10 1.26
CA ASP A 68 1.19 -0.73 0.80
C ASP A 68 -0.05 -0.51 -0.08
N GLU A 69 -0.63 0.68 0.01
CA GLU A 69 -1.76 1.11 -0.83
C GLU A 69 -1.41 1.00 -2.32
N ALA A 70 -0.17 1.35 -2.69
CA ALA A 70 0.32 1.23 -4.06
C ALA A 70 0.27 -0.21 -4.60
N THR A 71 0.44 -1.24 -3.73
CA THR A 71 0.29 -2.64 -4.13
C THR A 71 -1.19 -3.01 -4.31
N THR A 72 -2.09 -2.45 -3.49
CA THR A 72 -3.54 -2.61 -3.64
C THR A 72 -3.99 -2.03 -4.98
N ASP A 73 -3.60 -0.80 -5.29
CA ASP A 73 -3.91 -0.12 -6.56
C ASP A 73 -3.36 -0.89 -7.75
N LEU A 74 -2.15 -1.44 -7.63
CA LEU A 74 -1.57 -2.29 -8.68
C LEU A 74 -2.42 -3.54 -8.93
N VAL A 75 -2.89 -4.22 -7.88
CA VAL A 75 -3.76 -5.42 -8.04
C VAL A 75 -5.05 -5.05 -8.77
N HIS A 76 -5.68 -3.92 -8.44
CA HIS A 76 -6.87 -3.44 -9.15
C HIS A 76 -6.56 -3.08 -10.60
N THR A 77 -5.51 -2.32 -10.86
CA THR A 77 -5.07 -1.96 -12.23
C THR A 77 -4.81 -3.20 -13.08
N LEU A 78 -4.12 -4.20 -12.53
CA LEU A 78 -3.88 -5.45 -13.24
C LEU A 78 -5.17 -6.17 -13.61
N ARG A 79 -6.15 -6.22 -12.70
CA ARG A 79 -7.42 -6.94 -12.89
C ARG A 79 -8.40 -6.22 -13.81
N GLU A 80 -8.47 -4.90 -13.69
CA GLU A 80 -9.52 -4.09 -14.33
C GLU A 80 -9.08 -3.51 -15.67
N GLU A 81 -7.78 -3.27 -15.86
CA GLU A 81 -7.25 -2.59 -17.04
C GLU A 81 -6.29 -3.47 -17.85
N VAL A 82 -5.22 -3.96 -17.23
CA VAL A 82 -4.10 -4.59 -17.95
C VAL A 82 -4.48 -5.97 -18.50
N ILE A 83 -5.06 -6.81 -17.66
CA ILE A 83 -5.47 -8.17 -18.08
C ILE A 83 -6.55 -8.10 -19.16
N PRO A 84 -7.64 -7.34 -19.03
CA PRO A 84 -8.65 -7.25 -20.07
C PRO A 84 -8.11 -6.69 -21.39
N SER A 85 -7.21 -5.72 -21.35
CA SER A 85 -6.61 -5.13 -22.56
C SER A 85 -5.58 -6.03 -23.24
N SER A 86 -5.01 -7.00 -22.54
CA SER A 86 -3.98 -7.91 -23.06
C SER A 86 -4.54 -9.01 -23.99
N GLY A 87 -5.85 -9.23 -23.99
CA GLY A 87 -6.49 -10.33 -24.72
C GLY A 87 -6.18 -11.73 -24.18
N VAL A 88 -5.57 -11.82 -23.00
CA VAL A 88 -5.25 -13.08 -22.31
C VAL A 88 -6.20 -13.28 -21.12
N THR A 89 -6.79 -14.46 -21.02
CA THR A 89 -7.60 -14.79 -19.85
C THR A 89 -6.69 -15.19 -18.70
N ALA A 90 -6.57 -14.29 -17.72
CA ALA A 90 -5.75 -14.52 -16.52
C ALA A 90 -6.44 -14.04 -15.25
N LYS A 91 -6.04 -14.61 -14.12
CA LYS A 91 -6.49 -14.20 -12.78
C LYS A 91 -5.29 -13.87 -11.91
N VAL A 92 -5.38 -12.75 -11.18
CA VAL A 92 -4.37 -12.35 -10.19
C VAL A 92 -4.69 -13.03 -8.87
N GLY A 93 -3.73 -13.78 -8.35
CA GLY A 93 -3.81 -14.50 -7.09
C GLY A 93 -2.51 -14.38 -6.29
N GLY A 94 -2.38 -15.23 -5.30
CA GLY A 94 -1.27 -15.21 -4.33
C GLY A 94 -1.68 -14.57 -3.01
N PHE A 95 -0.79 -14.65 -2.03
CA PHE A 95 -1.07 -14.14 -0.67
C PHE A 95 -1.38 -12.62 -0.68
N THR A 96 -0.61 -11.85 -1.43
CA THR A 96 -0.80 -10.41 -1.54
C THR A 96 -2.16 -10.05 -2.14
N ALA A 97 -2.54 -10.68 -3.26
CA ALA A 97 -3.84 -10.46 -3.88
C ALA A 97 -5.01 -10.91 -2.98
N ALA A 98 -4.84 -12.03 -2.26
CA ALA A 98 -5.84 -12.50 -1.30
C ALA A 98 -6.00 -11.53 -0.11
N SER A 99 -4.91 -10.90 0.34
CA SER A 99 -4.96 -9.87 1.39
C SER A 99 -5.69 -8.62 0.94
N VAL A 100 -5.50 -8.20 -0.31
CA VAL A 100 -6.25 -7.09 -0.94
C VAL A 100 -7.74 -7.44 -1.00
N ASP A 101 -8.10 -8.62 -1.51
CA ASP A 101 -9.49 -9.08 -1.59
C ASP A 101 -10.18 -9.12 -0.21
N PHE A 102 -9.44 -9.57 0.80
CA PHE A 102 -9.92 -9.62 2.18
C PHE A 102 -10.16 -8.21 2.75
N SER A 103 -9.22 -7.29 2.50
CA SER A 103 -9.34 -5.90 2.93
C SER A 103 -10.54 -5.21 2.27
N ASP A 104 -10.73 -5.40 0.96
CA ASP A 104 -11.86 -4.89 0.23
C ASP A 104 -13.19 -5.46 0.72
N TYR A 105 -13.21 -6.77 0.99
CA TYR A 105 -14.40 -7.42 1.56
C TYR A 105 -14.75 -6.83 2.93
N LEU A 106 -13.75 -6.65 3.81
CA LEU A 106 -13.96 -6.02 5.11
C LEU A 106 -14.44 -4.58 4.96
N ALA A 107 -13.80 -3.78 4.11
CA ALA A 107 -14.19 -2.39 3.88
C ALA A 107 -15.65 -2.27 3.43
N LYS A 108 -16.12 -3.19 2.59
CA LYS A 108 -17.52 -3.24 2.12
C LYS A 108 -18.50 -3.72 3.20
N LYS A 109 -18.09 -4.61 4.11
CA LYS A 109 -18.98 -5.23 5.11
C LYS A 109 -18.96 -4.53 6.47
N LEU A 110 -17.84 -3.91 6.84
CA LEU A 110 -17.70 -3.19 8.11
C LEU A 110 -18.77 -2.12 8.35
N PRO A 111 -19.16 -1.26 7.39
CA PRO A 111 -20.21 -0.27 7.62
C PRO A 111 -21.55 -0.90 7.97
N LEU A 112 -21.90 -2.01 7.31
CA LEU A 112 -23.14 -2.76 7.60
C LEU A 112 -23.08 -3.36 9.01
N LEU A 113 -21.98 -4.00 9.38
CA LEU A 113 -21.79 -4.59 10.70
C LEU A 113 -21.90 -3.54 11.81
N ILE A 114 -21.20 -2.41 11.64
CA ILE A 114 -21.26 -1.28 12.58
C ILE A 114 -22.70 -0.76 12.68
N GLY A 115 -23.40 -0.60 11.56
CA GLY A 115 -24.79 -0.15 11.53
C GLY A 115 -25.73 -1.08 12.30
N VAL A 116 -25.59 -2.39 12.12
CA VAL A 116 -26.39 -3.40 12.84
C VAL A 116 -26.11 -3.35 14.34
N VAL A 117 -24.85 -3.29 14.75
CA VAL A 117 -24.46 -3.21 16.18
C VAL A 117 -25.02 -1.94 16.83
N LEU A 118 -24.91 -0.80 16.15
CA LEU A 118 -25.46 0.46 16.62
C LEU A 118 -26.99 0.41 16.74
N LEU A 119 -27.67 -0.18 15.75
CA LEU A 119 -29.11 -0.34 15.75
C LEU A 119 -29.58 -1.21 16.93
N VAL A 120 -28.95 -2.37 17.11
CA VAL A 120 -29.28 -3.28 18.23
C VAL A 120 -29.03 -2.60 19.57
N SER A 121 -27.90 -1.91 19.73
CA SER A 121 -27.57 -1.16 20.94
C SER A 121 -28.59 -0.06 21.20
N PHE A 122 -29.01 0.66 20.16
CA PHE A 122 -30.03 1.68 20.23
C PHE A 122 -31.37 1.11 20.68
N LEU A 123 -31.83 -0.01 20.11
CA LEU A 123 -33.07 -0.67 20.47
C LEU A 123 -33.04 -1.17 21.91
N LEU A 124 -31.95 -1.76 22.37
CA LEU A 124 -31.77 -2.19 23.74
C LEU A 124 -31.87 -1.02 24.73
N LEU A 125 -31.15 0.08 24.43
CA LEU A 125 -31.21 1.28 25.25
C LEU A 125 -32.62 1.89 25.29
N MET A 126 -33.30 1.93 24.16
CA MET A 126 -34.68 2.40 24.06
C MET A 126 -35.66 1.53 24.90
N HIS A 127 -35.47 0.21 24.86
CA HIS A 127 -36.27 -0.73 25.64
C HIS A 127 -36.06 -0.55 27.17
N VAL A 128 -34.81 -0.43 27.59
CA VAL A 128 -34.43 -0.29 29.01
C VAL A 128 -34.88 1.06 29.60
N PHE A 129 -34.61 2.13 28.87
CA PHE A 129 -34.88 3.48 29.41
C PHE A 129 -36.26 4.01 29.12
N ARG A 130 -37.07 3.33 28.32
CA ARG A 130 -38.44 3.77 27.90
C ARG A 130 -38.52 5.23 27.42
N SER A 131 -37.38 5.77 26.97
CA SER A 131 -37.22 7.16 26.55
C SER A 131 -36.33 7.22 25.29
N LEU A 132 -36.83 7.88 24.26
CA LEU A 132 -36.07 8.11 23.00
C LEU A 132 -34.95 9.13 23.14
N LEU A 133 -35.05 10.04 24.11
CA LEU A 133 -34.11 11.14 24.28
C LEU A 133 -32.73 10.68 24.79
N VAL A 134 -32.70 9.70 25.68
CA VAL A 134 -31.44 9.21 26.27
C VAL A 134 -30.61 8.43 25.26
N PRO A 135 -31.14 7.43 24.54
CA PRO A 135 -30.40 6.74 23.49
C PRO A 135 -29.97 7.67 22.36
N LEU A 136 -30.83 8.60 21.93
CA LEU A 136 -30.47 9.55 20.88
C LEU A 136 -29.28 10.43 21.26
N LYS A 137 -29.26 10.93 22.51
CA LYS A 137 -28.15 11.72 23.03
C LYS A 137 -26.84 10.87 23.06
N ALA A 138 -26.93 9.62 23.49
CA ALA A 138 -25.76 8.71 23.52
C ALA A 138 -25.20 8.43 22.11
N VAL A 139 -26.07 8.19 21.13
CA VAL A 139 -25.65 7.97 19.73
C VAL A 139 -24.99 9.23 19.15
N LEU A 140 -25.59 10.42 19.39
CA LEU A 140 -25.02 11.68 18.93
C LEU A 140 -23.64 11.96 19.53
N MET A 141 -23.48 11.70 20.84
CA MET A 141 -22.17 11.87 21.49
C MET A 141 -21.11 10.90 20.99
N ASN A 142 -21.49 9.64 20.73
CA ASN A 142 -20.59 8.65 20.15
C ASN A 142 -20.19 9.04 18.71
N MET A 143 -21.13 9.47 17.88
CA MET A 143 -20.87 9.94 16.53
C MET A 143 -19.92 11.15 16.51
N LEU A 144 -20.12 12.11 17.41
CA LEU A 144 -19.25 13.26 17.58
C LEU A 144 -17.83 12.84 18.01
N SER A 145 -17.70 11.89 18.91
CA SER A 145 -16.42 11.37 19.38
C SER A 145 -15.63 10.68 18.24
N VAL A 146 -16.30 9.80 17.49
CA VAL A 146 -15.69 9.12 16.33
C VAL A 146 -15.34 10.11 15.24
N GLY A 147 -16.23 11.05 14.91
CA GLY A 147 -15.97 12.10 13.93
C GLY A 147 -14.79 13.00 14.31
N ALA A 148 -14.66 13.37 15.58
CA ALA A 148 -13.55 14.15 16.07
C ALA A 148 -12.21 13.38 15.99
N ALA A 149 -12.22 12.08 16.29
CA ALA A 149 -11.04 11.23 16.16
C ALA A 149 -10.61 11.08 14.70
N ALA A 150 -11.55 10.78 13.80
CA ALA A 150 -11.29 10.67 12.36
C ALA A 150 -10.77 12.00 11.78
N HIS A 151 -11.35 13.15 12.17
CA HIS A 151 -10.89 14.46 11.74
C HIS A 151 -9.47 14.78 12.24
N ARG A 152 -9.10 14.37 13.46
CA ARG A 152 -7.72 14.52 13.95
C ARG A 152 -6.73 13.73 13.11
N ILE A 153 -7.01 12.45 12.86
CA ILE A 153 -6.18 11.56 12.03
C ILE A 153 -6.01 12.17 10.64
N TRP A 154 -7.11 12.58 10.00
CA TRP A 154 -7.08 13.18 8.68
C TRP A 154 -6.25 14.48 8.62
N ARG A 155 -6.35 15.32 9.65
CA ARG A 155 -5.55 16.55 9.77
C ARG A 155 -4.06 16.24 9.92
N THR A 156 -3.68 15.20 10.68
CA THR A 156 -2.29 14.79 10.87
C THR A 156 -1.70 14.28 9.57
N LEU A 157 -2.39 13.37 8.88
CA LEU A 157 -1.96 12.81 7.59
C LEU A 157 -1.79 13.91 6.52
N ARG A 158 -2.70 14.87 6.47
CA ARG A 158 -2.58 16.00 5.52
C ARG A 158 -1.41 16.92 5.84
N ASN A 159 -1.07 17.12 7.12
CA ASN A 159 0.05 17.98 7.50
C ASN A 159 1.41 17.35 7.19
N ASP A 160 1.55 16.03 7.31
CA ASP A 160 2.79 15.31 7.01
C ASP A 160 3.17 15.42 5.51
N GLN A 161 2.19 15.46 4.61
CA GLN A 161 2.45 15.64 3.18
C GLN A 161 3.10 17.01 2.88
N HIS A 162 2.80 18.05 3.65
CA HIS A 162 3.42 19.37 3.47
C HIS A 162 4.85 19.43 4.02
N VAL A 163 5.20 18.65 5.02
CA VAL A 163 6.54 18.64 5.61
C VAL A 163 7.56 18.01 4.64
N HIS A 164 7.20 16.94 3.95
CA HIS A 164 8.09 16.29 2.98
C HIS A 164 8.40 17.14 1.75
N HIS A 165 7.51 18.02 1.32
CA HIS A 165 7.77 18.95 0.22
C HIS A 165 8.61 20.16 0.64
N GLY A 166 8.59 20.55 1.91
CA GLY A 166 9.40 21.67 2.45
C GLY A 166 10.88 21.31 2.64
N VAL A 167 11.17 20.11 3.10
CA VAL A 167 12.55 19.66 3.39
C VAL A 167 13.38 19.50 2.11
N ARG A 168 12.78 19.14 0.99
CA ARG A 168 13.51 18.97 -0.29
C ARG A 168 13.99 20.28 -0.90
N ARG A 169 13.41 21.44 -0.56
CA ARG A 169 13.84 22.74 -1.10
C ARG A 169 15.03 23.36 -0.35
N ASN A 170 15.27 22.98 0.90
CA ASN A 170 16.36 23.56 1.69
C ASN A 170 17.73 22.90 1.52
N HIS A 171 17.81 21.74 0.84
CA HIS A 171 19.09 21.07 0.62
C HIS A 171 19.82 21.50 -0.67
N VAL A 172 19.24 22.32 -1.53
CA VAL A 172 19.87 22.75 -2.79
C VAL A 172 20.51 24.15 -2.68
N GLY A 173 20.37 24.83 -1.53
CA GLY A 173 20.74 26.25 -1.34
C GLY A 173 22.04 26.56 -0.59
N HIS A 174 22.71 25.60 0.04
CA HIS A 174 23.87 25.89 0.91
C HIS A 174 25.13 25.06 0.64
N SER A 175 25.46 24.84 -0.62
CA SER A 175 26.80 24.36 -0.99
C SER A 175 27.61 25.49 -1.66
N ARG A 176 27.78 26.59 -0.95
CA ARG A 176 28.82 27.55 -1.34
C ARG A 176 29.30 28.30 -0.09
N LEU A 177 30.61 28.09 0.20
CA LEU A 177 31.45 28.89 1.09
C LEU A 177 31.32 28.64 2.61
N GLU A 178 31.78 27.50 3.11
CA GLU A 178 32.53 27.48 4.34
C GLU A 178 34.02 27.48 4.01
N THR A 179 34.56 28.67 3.93
CA THR A 179 36.01 28.91 4.07
C THR A 179 36.39 28.48 5.47
N VAL A 180 37.16 27.43 5.55
CA VAL A 180 37.79 26.93 6.77
C VAL A 180 38.60 28.08 7.38
N HIS A 181 38.05 28.71 8.43
CA HIS A 181 38.82 29.60 9.28
C HIS A 181 39.58 28.72 10.26
N VAL A 182 40.81 28.39 9.87
CA VAL A 182 41.79 27.71 10.73
C VAL A 182 42.18 28.69 11.83
N ASP A 183 41.60 28.46 13.03
CA ASP A 183 41.96 29.21 14.25
C ASP A 183 43.43 28.91 14.63
N ARG A 184 44.26 29.97 14.58
CA ARG A 184 45.70 29.95 14.89
C ARG A 184 46.01 29.69 16.37
N ARG A 185 45.07 29.16 17.18
CA ARG A 185 45.31 28.90 18.62
C ARG A 185 45.85 27.53 18.94
N ASP A 186 45.79 26.57 18.01
CA ASP A 186 46.32 25.21 18.29
C ASP A 186 47.82 25.04 18.07
N ALA A 187 48.50 26.07 17.60
CA ALA A 187 49.98 25.99 17.34
C ALA A 187 50.83 26.15 18.60
N ARG A 188 50.25 26.44 19.79
CA ARG A 188 51.03 26.67 21.01
C ARG A 188 51.14 25.46 21.94
N TYR A 189 50.42 24.42 21.75
CA TYR A 189 50.44 23.25 22.67
C TYR A 189 51.36 22.12 22.25
N ARG A 190 52.03 22.21 21.08
CA ARG A 190 52.98 21.18 20.64
C ARG A 190 54.46 21.46 20.98
N ARG A 191 54.77 22.50 21.78
CA ARG A 191 56.18 22.83 22.13
C ARG A 191 56.49 22.72 23.65
N ALA A 192 55.63 22.12 24.43
CA ALA A 192 55.89 21.84 25.84
C ALA A 192 55.52 20.39 26.13
N GLY A 193 56.42 19.46 25.80
CA GLY A 193 56.29 18.06 26.13
C GLY A 193 57.57 17.32 25.75
N LEU A 194 58.57 17.51 26.61
CA LEU A 194 59.57 16.49 26.83
C LEU A 194 58.98 15.34 27.58
#